data_4597e72b94c5b3014c63eb76345b4b3d
#
_entry.id   4597e72b94c5b3014c63eb76345b4b3d
#
_cell.length_a   1.000
_cell.length_b   1.000
_cell.length_c   1.000
_cell.angle_alpha   90.00
_cell.angle_beta   90.00
_cell.angle_gamma   90.00
#
_symmetry.space_group_name_H-M   'P 1'
#
loop_
_entity.id
_entity.type
_entity.pdbx_description
1 polymer ?
#
loop_
_entity_poly.entity_id
_entity_poly.type
_entity_poly.pdbx_seq_one_letter_code
_entity_poly.pdbx_strand_id
1 'polypeptide(L)'
;KDSLALWDVLSRLGYQAVGLHIELGIGEYSKRSLEVTQAFARERGLELLVVDLKEAYGFGVPELARLSGRVACSACGLSKRYIINQVAVEEGFRVVATGHNLDDEAAVLFGNLLNPQEETLSRQGPVLPEKPGLAARVKPFYRFSEREVVSCTLLRGIRYLHEECPNAKGAKSLLYKEALNLVERSMPGAKLRFLDGFLEKIRPRLDVGEE
;
A
#
# COMPACT_ATOMS: atom_id res chain seq x y z
N LYS A 1 -8.73 -4.45 2.87
CA LYS A 1 -9.27 -5.28 1.78
C LYS A 1 -8.21 -5.68 0.76
N ASP A 2 -7.47 -4.72 0.21
CA ASP A 2 -6.53 -4.92 -0.91
C ASP A 2 -5.39 -5.88 -0.56
N SER A 3 -4.80 -5.73 0.62
CA SER A 3 -3.73 -6.63 1.08
C SER A 3 -4.23 -8.05 1.33
N LEU A 4 -5.44 -8.22 1.87
CA LEU A 4 -6.03 -9.54 2.08
C LEU A 4 -6.38 -10.23 0.76
N ALA A 5 -6.92 -9.46 -0.22
CA ALA A 5 -7.17 -9.97 -1.56
C ALA A 5 -5.86 -10.39 -2.25
N LEU A 6 -4.81 -9.58 -2.15
CA LEU A 6 -3.51 -9.91 -2.70
C LEU A 6 -2.95 -11.20 -2.08
N TRP A 7 -3.06 -11.33 -0.77
CA TRP A 7 -2.55 -12.50 -0.05
C TRP A 7 -3.31 -13.79 -0.44
N ASP A 8 -4.66 -13.71 -0.57
CA ASP A 8 -5.47 -14.83 -1.09
C ASP A 8 -5.04 -15.23 -2.52
N VAL A 9 -4.82 -14.24 -3.40
CA VAL A 9 -4.39 -14.50 -4.78
C VAL A 9 -3.00 -15.12 -4.83
N LEU A 10 -2.02 -14.57 -4.11
CA LEU A 10 -0.66 -15.10 -4.07
C LEU A 10 -0.62 -16.52 -3.54
N SER A 11 -1.32 -16.81 -2.45
CA SER A 11 -1.42 -18.16 -1.88
C SER A 11 -2.00 -19.16 -2.89
N ARG A 12 -3.05 -18.78 -3.61
CA ARG A 12 -3.68 -19.65 -4.62
C ARG A 12 -2.84 -19.87 -5.86
N LEU A 13 -1.95 -18.93 -6.17
CA LEU A 13 -0.96 -19.06 -7.24
C LEU A 13 0.25 -19.90 -6.81
N GLY A 14 0.28 -20.40 -5.56
CA GLY A 14 1.34 -21.24 -5.05
C GLY A 14 2.54 -20.48 -4.47
N TYR A 15 2.45 -19.16 -4.32
CA TYR A 15 3.49 -18.39 -3.65
C TYR A 15 3.43 -18.62 -2.13
N GLN A 16 4.59 -18.85 -1.53
CA GLN A 16 4.73 -18.88 -0.07
C GLN A 16 4.86 -17.43 0.44
N ALA A 17 3.72 -16.80 0.63
CA ALA A 17 3.63 -15.42 1.08
C ALA A 17 3.22 -15.38 2.56
N VAL A 18 4.10 -14.83 3.40
CA VAL A 18 3.83 -14.54 4.81
C VAL A 18 3.17 -13.16 4.91
N GLY A 19 2.08 -13.06 5.68
CA GLY A 19 1.43 -11.78 5.94
C GLY A 19 2.18 -10.97 6.99
N LEU A 20 2.22 -9.66 6.83
CA LEU A 20 2.69 -8.74 7.87
C LEU A 20 1.60 -7.77 8.24
N HIS A 21 1.19 -7.77 9.51
CA HIS A 21 0.30 -6.79 10.09
C HIS A 21 1.06 -5.88 11.05
N ILE A 22 0.83 -4.57 10.92
CA ILE A 22 1.41 -3.58 11.84
C ILE A 22 0.26 -2.98 12.66
N GLU A 23 0.24 -3.26 13.96
CA GLU A 23 -0.66 -2.65 14.92
C GLU A 23 -0.21 -1.21 15.18
N LEU A 24 -1.01 -0.25 14.70
CA LEU A 24 -0.63 1.16 14.62
C LEU A 24 -0.92 1.96 15.89
N GLY A 25 -1.57 1.37 16.87
CA GLY A 25 -1.99 2.05 18.09
C GLY A 25 -3.11 3.08 17.86
N ILE A 26 -3.94 2.93 16.82
CA ILE A 26 -5.07 3.83 16.50
C ILE A 26 -6.36 3.30 17.17
N GLY A 27 -6.31 3.14 18.48
CA GLY A 27 -7.46 2.73 19.30
C GLY A 27 -8.16 1.47 18.80
N GLU A 28 -9.48 1.42 18.89
CA GLU A 28 -10.29 0.25 18.49
C GLU A 28 -10.20 -0.05 16.98
N TYR A 29 -9.93 0.95 16.14
CA TYR A 29 -9.79 0.74 14.71
C TYR A 29 -8.65 -0.24 14.39
N SER A 30 -7.47 -0.06 14.96
CA SER A 30 -6.34 -0.95 14.66
C SER A 30 -6.48 -2.32 15.32
N LYS A 31 -7.08 -2.42 16.49
CA LYS A 31 -7.41 -3.72 17.12
C LYS A 31 -8.35 -4.56 16.26
N ARG A 32 -9.46 -3.97 15.79
CA ARG A 32 -10.40 -4.64 14.90
C ARG A 32 -9.77 -5.03 13.57
N SER A 33 -8.86 -4.19 13.05
CA SER A 33 -8.08 -4.50 11.84
C SER A 33 -7.19 -5.72 12.06
N LEU A 34 -6.55 -5.83 13.21
CA LEU A 34 -5.73 -7.00 13.59
C LEU A 34 -6.59 -8.26 13.72
N GLU A 35 -7.73 -8.20 14.43
CA GLU A 35 -8.65 -9.33 14.59
C GLU A 35 -9.11 -9.90 13.25
N VAL A 36 -9.52 -9.02 12.32
CA VAL A 36 -9.94 -9.41 10.97
C VAL A 36 -8.79 -10.07 10.21
N THR A 37 -7.57 -9.51 10.29
CA THR A 37 -6.40 -10.08 9.62
C THR A 37 -6.01 -11.44 10.20
N GLN A 38 -6.04 -11.59 11.51
CA GLN A 38 -5.78 -12.86 12.19
C GLN A 38 -6.83 -13.93 11.86
N ALA A 39 -8.11 -13.54 11.80
CA ALA A 39 -9.20 -14.45 11.41
C ALA A 39 -8.98 -14.95 9.97
N PHE A 40 -8.67 -14.03 9.05
CA PHE A 40 -8.34 -14.38 7.67
C PHE A 40 -7.17 -15.35 7.55
N ALA A 41 -6.08 -15.10 8.27
CA ALA A 41 -4.90 -15.96 8.27
C ALA A 41 -5.22 -17.38 8.79
N ARG A 42 -5.94 -17.47 9.94
CA ARG A 42 -6.37 -18.76 10.51
C ARG A 42 -7.29 -19.54 9.57
N GLU A 43 -8.30 -18.88 8.98
CA GLU A 43 -9.26 -19.53 8.08
C GLU A 43 -8.59 -20.13 6.84
N ARG A 44 -7.43 -19.62 6.44
CA ARG A 44 -6.69 -20.04 5.24
C ARG A 44 -5.41 -20.81 5.52
N GLY A 45 -5.08 -21.01 6.80
CA GLY A 45 -3.83 -21.68 7.19
C GLY A 45 -2.57 -20.93 6.75
N LEU A 46 -2.63 -19.58 6.76
CA LEU A 46 -1.53 -18.72 6.31
C LEU A 46 -0.76 -18.17 7.51
N GLU A 47 0.55 -18.02 7.36
CA GLU A 47 1.43 -17.47 8.38
C GLU A 47 1.33 -15.95 8.44
N LEU A 48 1.19 -15.39 9.66
CA LEU A 48 1.04 -13.95 9.91
C LEU A 48 2.06 -13.49 10.94
N LEU A 49 2.90 -12.55 10.56
CA LEU A 49 3.73 -11.76 11.46
C LEU A 49 2.96 -10.52 11.92
N VAL A 50 3.05 -10.22 13.20
CA VAL A 50 2.42 -9.02 13.80
C VAL A 50 3.47 -8.19 14.50
N VAL A 51 3.52 -6.91 14.18
CA VAL A 51 4.35 -5.91 14.87
C VAL A 51 3.44 -4.92 15.57
N ASP A 52 3.48 -4.85 16.89
CA ASP A 52 2.81 -3.81 17.67
C ASP A 52 3.76 -2.63 17.88
N LEU A 53 3.38 -1.44 17.37
CA LEU A 53 4.21 -0.23 17.49
C LEU A 53 4.43 0.21 18.94
N LYS A 54 3.41 0.07 19.78
CA LYS A 54 3.52 0.48 21.19
C LYS A 54 4.45 -0.44 21.96
N GLU A 55 4.38 -1.74 21.69
CA GLU A 55 5.26 -2.73 22.30
C GLU A 55 6.69 -2.59 21.79
N ALA A 56 6.89 -2.47 20.48
CA ALA A 56 8.22 -2.44 19.86
C ALA A 56 8.95 -1.10 20.04
N TYR A 57 8.23 0.04 20.04
CA TYR A 57 8.82 1.38 20.01
C TYR A 57 8.31 2.32 21.11
N GLY A 58 7.42 1.88 21.99
CA GLY A 58 6.88 2.65 23.11
C GLY A 58 5.75 3.63 22.74
N PHE A 59 5.39 3.79 21.46
CA PHE A 59 4.34 4.71 21.01
C PHE A 59 3.66 4.25 19.73
N GLY A 60 2.36 4.58 19.58
CA GLY A 60 1.61 4.39 18.36
C GLY A 60 1.70 5.58 17.40
N VAL A 61 1.02 5.46 16.24
CA VAL A 61 1.00 6.53 15.22
C VAL A 61 0.47 7.87 15.75
N PRO A 62 -0.57 7.96 16.58
CA PRO A 62 -1.05 9.23 17.11
C PRO A 62 0.01 9.98 17.92
N GLU A 63 0.72 9.26 18.80
CA GLU A 63 1.79 9.83 19.61
C GLU A 63 2.99 10.24 18.75
N LEU A 64 3.38 9.39 17.80
CA LEU A 64 4.47 9.70 16.87
C LEU A 64 4.18 10.94 16.03
N ALA A 65 2.95 11.09 15.54
CA ALA A 65 2.53 12.27 14.79
C ALA A 65 2.67 13.54 15.64
N ARG A 66 2.21 13.50 16.90
CA ARG A 66 2.34 14.61 17.85
C ARG A 66 3.80 14.96 18.15
N LEU A 67 4.64 13.96 18.42
CA LEU A 67 6.06 14.14 18.76
C LEU A 67 6.88 14.69 17.59
N SER A 68 6.56 14.24 16.36
CA SER A 68 7.28 14.66 15.15
C SER A 68 6.74 15.93 14.51
N GLY A 69 5.60 16.47 14.97
CA GLY A 69 4.90 17.60 14.34
C GLY A 69 4.33 17.27 12.95
N ARG A 70 4.22 15.98 12.59
CA ARG A 70 3.73 15.54 11.28
C ARG A 70 2.22 15.29 11.31
N VAL A 71 1.59 15.42 10.14
CA VAL A 71 0.22 14.92 9.94
C VAL A 71 0.21 13.40 10.14
N ALA A 72 -0.81 12.88 10.84
CA ALA A 72 -0.89 11.46 11.23
C ALA A 72 -0.71 10.48 10.06
N CYS A 73 -1.30 10.76 8.89
CA CYS A 73 -1.12 9.93 7.70
C CYS A 73 0.34 9.91 7.19
N SER A 74 1.05 11.03 7.29
CA SER A 74 2.46 11.12 6.90
C SER A 74 3.34 10.31 7.86
N ALA A 75 3.12 10.44 9.17
CA ALA A 75 3.82 9.65 10.19
C ALA A 75 3.54 8.14 10.01
N CYS A 76 2.27 7.77 9.81
CA CYS A 76 1.85 6.39 9.54
C CYS A 76 2.53 5.80 8.30
N GLY A 77 2.54 6.54 7.20
CA GLY A 77 3.18 6.08 5.96
C GLY A 77 4.68 5.87 6.10
N LEU A 78 5.36 6.75 6.83
CA LEU A 78 6.79 6.62 7.11
C LEU A 78 7.08 5.40 7.99
N SER A 79 6.36 5.24 9.10
CA SER A 79 6.52 4.11 10.02
C SER A 79 6.28 2.78 9.33
N LYS A 80 5.19 2.68 8.56
CA LYS A 80 4.89 1.45 7.81
C LYS A 80 6.02 1.08 6.85
N ARG A 81 6.54 2.03 6.08
CA ARG A 81 7.63 1.76 5.12
C ARG A 81 8.91 1.30 5.82
N TYR A 82 9.24 1.91 6.95
CA TYR A 82 10.38 1.52 7.76
C TYR A 82 10.23 0.09 8.30
N ILE A 83 9.14 -0.19 9.00
CA ILE A 83 8.88 -1.47 9.66
C ILE A 83 8.76 -2.61 8.65
N ILE A 84 8.02 -2.41 7.55
CA ILE A 84 7.91 -3.42 6.51
C ILE A 84 9.28 -3.82 5.98
N ASN A 85 10.15 -2.83 5.77
CA ASN A 85 11.50 -3.11 5.29
C ASN A 85 12.37 -3.77 6.35
N GLN A 86 12.30 -3.28 7.59
CA GLN A 86 13.04 -3.86 8.71
C GLN A 86 12.69 -5.35 8.90
N VAL A 87 11.39 -5.66 9.01
CA VAL A 87 10.92 -7.05 9.16
C VAL A 87 11.33 -7.90 7.96
N ALA A 88 11.22 -7.36 6.74
CA ALA A 88 11.61 -8.12 5.55
C ALA A 88 13.11 -8.51 5.59
N VAL A 89 13.98 -7.59 6.01
CA VAL A 89 15.42 -7.85 6.11
C VAL A 89 15.74 -8.80 7.26
N GLU A 90 15.15 -8.60 8.43
CA GLU A 90 15.38 -9.42 9.63
C GLU A 90 14.92 -10.87 9.43
N GLU A 91 13.78 -11.08 8.76
CA GLU A 91 13.22 -12.40 8.47
C GLU A 91 13.76 -13.01 7.15
N GLY A 92 14.67 -12.33 6.48
CA GLY A 92 15.31 -12.83 5.25
C GLY A 92 14.40 -12.78 4.00
N PHE A 93 13.32 -12.01 4.00
CA PHE A 93 12.48 -11.83 2.83
C PHE A 93 13.13 -10.87 1.83
N ARG A 94 13.32 -11.34 0.60
CA ARG A 94 13.89 -10.52 -0.48
C ARG A 94 12.85 -9.63 -1.17
N VAL A 95 11.57 -9.97 -1.07
CA VAL A 95 10.48 -9.29 -1.79
C VAL A 95 9.33 -8.97 -0.84
N VAL A 96 8.88 -7.73 -0.87
CA VAL A 96 7.67 -7.24 -0.21
C VAL A 96 6.60 -6.97 -1.27
N ALA A 97 5.47 -7.69 -1.21
CA ALA A 97 4.30 -7.41 -2.04
C ALA A 97 3.31 -6.50 -1.29
N THR A 98 2.81 -5.48 -1.95
CA THR A 98 1.82 -4.56 -1.37
C THR A 98 0.55 -4.51 -2.20
N GLY A 99 -0.61 -4.38 -1.54
CA GLY A 99 -1.93 -4.37 -2.17
C GLY A 99 -2.31 -3.07 -2.89
N HIS A 100 -1.33 -2.22 -3.24
CA HIS A 100 -1.62 -1.01 -4.01
C HIS A 100 -2.19 -1.37 -5.38
N ASN A 101 -3.32 -0.76 -5.70
CA ASN A 101 -4.08 -0.99 -6.92
C ASN A 101 -3.94 0.19 -7.91
N LEU A 102 -4.61 0.11 -9.07
CA LEU A 102 -4.57 1.14 -10.11
C LEU A 102 -5.01 2.51 -9.58
N ASP A 103 -6.05 2.55 -8.75
CA ASP A 103 -6.58 3.80 -8.18
C ASP A 103 -5.57 4.47 -7.24
N ASP A 104 -4.82 3.67 -6.47
CA ASP A 104 -3.75 4.17 -5.62
C ASP A 104 -2.58 4.71 -6.44
N GLU A 105 -2.11 3.94 -7.42
CA GLU A 105 -0.94 4.30 -8.23
C GLU A 105 -1.22 5.52 -9.11
N ALA A 106 -2.41 5.59 -9.72
CA ALA A 106 -2.82 6.75 -10.50
C ALA A 106 -2.96 8.00 -9.63
N ALA A 107 -3.50 7.88 -8.41
CA ALA A 107 -3.62 9.00 -7.48
C ALA A 107 -2.25 9.50 -6.99
N VAL A 108 -1.31 8.59 -6.71
CA VAL A 108 0.07 8.94 -6.36
C VAL A 108 0.76 9.64 -7.53
N LEU A 109 0.65 9.09 -8.74
CA LEU A 109 1.21 9.72 -9.94
C LEU A 109 0.64 11.11 -10.16
N PHE A 110 -0.69 11.27 -10.06
CA PHE A 110 -1.34 12.56 -10.22
C PHE A 110 -0.83 13.58 -9.20
N GLY A 111 -0.71 13.21 -7.93
CA GLY A 111 -0.16 14.06 -6.88
C GLY A 111 1.31 14.44 -7.11
N ASN A 112 2.12 13.49 -7.60
CA ASN A 112 3.54 13.72 -7.92
C ASN A 112 3.72 14.64 -9.14
N LEU A 113 2.80 14.60 -10.11
CA LEU A 113 2.82 15.51 -11.27
C LEU A 113 2.33 16.92 -10.90
N LEU A 114 1.42 17.06 -9.95
CA LEU A 114 1.01 18.38 -9.42
C LEU A 114 2.11 19.07 -8.62
N ASN A 115 3.00 18.29 -8.00
CA ASN A 115 4.15 18.79 -7.25
C ASN A 115 5.39 18.02 -7.72
N PRO A 116 5.89 18.31 -8.93
CA PRO A 116 6.90 17.49 -9.57
C PRO A 116 8.22 17.51 -8.81
N GLN A 117 8.63 16.31 -8.40
CA GLN A 117 9.95 15.99 -7.88
C GLN A 117 10.48 14.83 -8.70
N GLU A 118 11.51 15.08 -9.48
CA GLU A 118 12.05 14.13 -10.44
C GLU A 118 12.43 12.80 -9.80
N GLU A 119 13.12 12.83 -8.67
CA GLU A 119 13.48 11.63 -7.89
C GLU A 119 12.26 10.79 -7.47
N THR A 120 11.15 11.43 -7.15
CA THR A 120 9.91 10.73 -6.76
C THR A 120 9.23 10.11 -7.97
N LEU A 121 9.23 10.81 -9.10
CA LEU A 121 8.64 10.34 -10.35
C LEU A 121 9.44 9.19 -10.96
N SER A 122 10.79 9.27 -10.98
CA SER A 122 11.65 8.19 -11.50
C SER A 122 11.47 6.88 -10.73
N ARG A 123 11.21 6.96 -9.42
CA ARG A 123 10.96 5.79 -8.55
C ARG A 123 9.52 5.28 -8.58
N GLN A 124 8.62 5.93 -9.29
CA GLN A 124 7.22 5.47 -9.39
C GLN A 124 7.11 4.29 -10.34
N GLY A 125 6.59 3.17 -9.85
CA GLY A 125 6.39 1.98 -10.68
C GLY A 125 5.91 0.78 -9.87
N PRO A 126 5.54 -0.30 -10.59
CA PRO A 126 5.06 -1.53 -9.97
C PRO A 126 6.15 -2.35 -9.29
N VAL A 127 7.40 -2.11 -9.63
CA VAL A 127 8.56 -2.82 -9.09
C VAL A 127 9.62 -1.80 -8.69
N LEU A 128 10.06 -1.87 -7.45
CA LEU A 128 11.27 -1.23 -6.95
C LEU A 128 12.29 -2.32 -6.66
N PRO A 129 13.46 -2.30 -7.30
CA PRO A 129 14.46 -3.36 -7.14
C PRO A 129 15.02 -3.39 -5.72
N GLU A 130 15.56 -4.54 -5.35
CA GLU A 130 16.35 -4.74 -4.14
C GLU A 130 17.58 -3.81 -4.15
N LYS A 131 17.89 -3.26 -2.97
CA LYS A 131 19.12 -2.48 -2.73
C LYS A 131 19.75 -2.97 -1.42
N PRO A 132 21.04 -2.70 -1.16
CA PRO A 132 21.64 -3.04 0.13
C PRO A 132 20.81 -2.53 1.31
N GLY A 133 20.37 -3.43 2.18
CA GLY A 133 19.50 -3.12 3.33
C GLY A 133 18.03 -2.84 3.01
N LEU A 134 17.59 -3.02 1.76
CA LEU A 134 16.21 -2.80 1.32
C LEU A 134 15.72 -3.96 0.47
N ALA A 135 14.66 -4.63 0.91
CA ALA A 135 13.98 -5.65 0.11
C ALA A 135 13.33 -5.05 -1.15
N ALA A 136 13.29 -5.84 -2.22
CA ALA A 136 12.52 -5.46 -3.41
C ALA A 136 11.06 -5.23 -3.04
N ARG A 137 10.40 -4.28 -3.70
CA ARG A 137 8.97 -4.01 -3.48
C ARG A 137 8.20 -4.18 -4.77
N VAL A 138 7.12 -4.97 -4.71
CA VAL A 138 6.25 -5.22 -5.86
C VAL A 138 4.80 -4.85 -5.55
N LYS A 139 4.06 -4.43 -6.58
CA LYS A 139 2.66 -4.04 -6.52
C LYS A 139 1.86 -4.84 -7.56
N PRO A 140 1.52 -6.11 -7.29
CA PRO A 140 0.88 -6.96 -8.30
C PRO A 140 -0.45 -6.43 -8.81
N PHE A 141 -1.16 -5.65 -8.00
CA PHE A 141 -2.48 -5.09 -8.36
C PHE A 141 -2.42 -3.73 -9.07
N TYR A 142 -1.25 -3.23 -9.46
CA TYR A 142 -1.10 -1.87 -10.00
C TYR A 142 -1.94 -1.56 -11.26
N ARG A 143 -2.41 -2.58 -11.99
CA ARG A 143 -3.30 -2.46 -13.16
C ARG A 143 -4.75 -2.83 -12.87
N PHE A 144 -5.07 -3.33 -11.69
CA PHE A 144 -6.42 -3.67 -11.29
C PHE A 144 -7.06 -2.48 -10.56
N SER A 145 -8.26 -2.09 -10.99
CA SER A 145 -9.02 -1.03 -10.32
C SER A 145 -9.46 -1.45 -8.92
N GLU A 146 -9.68 -0.48 -8.05
CA GLU A 146 -10.23 -0.72 -6.71
C GLU A 146 -11.56 -1.49 -6.79
N ARG A 147 -12.38 -1.24 -7.81
CA ARG A 147 -13.64 -1.95 -8.05
C ARG A 147 -13.43 -3.43 -8.33
N GLU A 148 -12.43 -3.79 -9.13
CA GLU A 148 -12.10 -5.20 -9.41
C GLU A 148 -11.59 -5.90 -8.17
N VAL A 149 -10.76 -5.25 -7.37
CA VAL A 149 -10.27 -5.80 -6.09
C VAL A 149 -11.42 -6.00 -5.09
N VAL A 150 -12.36 -5.05 -4.99
CA VAL A 150 -13.57 -5.20 -4.16
C VAL A 150 -14.42 -6.37 -4.66
N SER A 151 -14.64 -6.49 -5.96
CA SER A 151 -15.39 -7.60 -6.54
C SER A 151 -14.73 -8.95 -6.24
N CYS A 152 -13.41 -9.02 -6.34
CA CYS A 152 -12.64 -10.22 -5.95
C CYS A 152 -12.84 -10.54 -4.47
N THR A 153 -12.72 -9.55 -3.58
CA THR A 153 -12.93 -9.74 -2.13
C THR A 153 -14.31 -10.30 -1.80
N LEU A 154 -15.35 -9.76 -2.43
CA LEU A 154 -16.74 -10.21 -2.23
C LEU A 154 -16.96 -11.63 -2.74
N LEU A 155 -16.55 -11.92 -3.97
CA LEU A 155 -16.69 -13.26 -4.58
C LEU A 155 -15.90 -14.34 -3.83
N ARG A 156 -14.80 -13.95 -3.20
CA ARG A 156 -13.94 -14.83 -2.40
C ARG A 156 -14.39 -14.97 -0.94
N GLY A 157 -15.45 -14.26 -0.52
CA GLY A 157 -15.91 -14.24 0.86
C GLY A 157 -14.86 -13.70 1.84
N ILE A 158 -13.99 -12.80 1.39
CA ILE A 158 -12.96 -12.21 2.24
C ILE A 158 -13.60 -11.15 3.11
N ARG A 159 -13.64 -11.40 4.41
CA ARG A 159 -14.07 -10.40 5.39
C ARG A 159 -12.95 -9.38 5.60
N TYR A 160 -13.28 -8.11 5.60
CA TYR A 160 -12.36 -7.01 5.86
C TYR A 160 -13.04 -5.89 6.65
N LEU A 161 -12.26 -5.03 7.27
CA LEU A 161 -12.78 -3.86 7.98
C LEU A 161 -13.28 -2.82 6.98
N HIS A 162 -14.57 -2.50 7.05
CA HIS A 162 -15.22 -1.51 6.16
C HIS A 162 -15.01 -0.07 6.63
N GLU A 163 -14.72 0.11 7.91
CA GLU A 163 -14.50 1.42 8.49
C GLU A 163 -13.24 2.08 7.95
N GLU A 164 -13.33 3.36 7.66
CA GLU A 164 -12.17 4.16 7.29
C GLU A 164 -11.31 4.48 8.52
N CYS A 165 -10.01 4.61 8.31
CA CYS A 165 -9.11 5.06 9.37
C CYS A 165 -9.54 6.46 9.84
N PRO A 166 -9.75 6.71 11.15
CA PRO A 166 -10.16 8.01 11.65
C PRO A 166 -9.18 9.14 11.32
N ASN A 167 -7.92 8.80 11.05
CA ASN A 167 -6.88 9.76 10.65
C ASN A 167 -6.85 10.04 9.14
N ALA A 168 -7.63 9.34 8.32
CA ALA A 168 -7.62 9.52 6.85
C ALA A 168 -8.37 10.77 6.40
N LYS A 169 -9.18 11.37 7.26
CA LYS A 169 -9.98 12.57 6.93
C LYS A 169 -9.08 13.71 6.46
N GLY A 170 -9.36 14.25 5.26
CA GLY A 170 -8.59 15.33 4.65
C GLY A 170 -7.28 14.89 3.96
N ALA A 171 -7.04 13.59 3.79
CA ALA A 171 -5.89 13.10 3.05
C ALA A 171 -5.98 13.51 1.57
N LYS A 172 -4.93 14.17 1.04
CA LYS A 172 -4.86 14.63 -0.36
C LYS A 172 -5.06 13.49 -1.38
N SER A 173 -4.64 12.28 -1.01
CA SER A 173 -4.80 11.09 -1.86
C SER A 173 -6.27 10.76 -2.14
N LEU A 174 -7.18 11.03 -1.21
CA LEU A 174 -8.61 10.84 -1.43
C LEU A 174 -9.15 11.82 -2.47
N LEU A 175 -8.76 13.09 -2.38
CA LEU A 175 -9.12 14.11 -3.37
C LEU A 175 -8.61 13.74 -4.77
N TYR A 176 -7.38 13.23 -4.88
CA TYR A 176 -6.83 12.79 -6.16
C TYR A 176 -7.58 11.59 -6.73
N LYS A 177 -7.96 10.64 -5.89
CA LYS A 177 -8.80 9.50 -6.30
C LYS A 177 -10.18 9.98 -6.81
N GLU A 178 -10.83 10.91 -6.12
CA GLU A 178 -12.11 11.47 -6.52
C GLU A 178 -12.04 12.17 -7.88
N ALA A 179 -11.01 13.01 -8.09
CA ALA A 179 -10.78 13.68 -9.37
C ALA A 179 -10.58 12.69 -10.52
N LEU A 180 -9.74 11.66 -10.31
CA LEU A 180 -9.51 10.62 -11.30
C LEU A 180 -10.74 9.74 -11.52
N ASN A 181 -11.57 9.51 -10.50
CA ASN A 181 -12.84 8.80 -10.63
C ASN A 181 -13.86 9.59 -11.48
N LEU A 182 -13.85 10.91 -11.39
CA LEU A 182 -14.69 11.77 -12.24
C LEU A 182 -14.28 11.62 -13.71
N VAL A 183 -12.99 11.66 -14.00
CA VAL A 183 -12.47 11.44 -15.36
C VAL A 183 -12.78 10.03 -15.87
N GLU A 184 -12.58 9.02 -15.04
CA GLU A 184 -12.82 7.61 -15.38
C GLU A 184 -14.29 7.33 -15.74
N ARG A 185 -15.26 7.99 -15.06
CA ARG A 185 -16.70 7.87 -15.38
C ARG A 185 -17.02 8.41 -16.76
N SER A 186 -16.34 9.48 -17.18
CA SER A 186 -16.56 10.11 -18.48
C SER A 186 -15.73 9.46 -19.59
N MET A 187 -14.60 8.87 -19.24
CA MET A 187 -13.62 8.28 -20.16
C MET A 187 -13.12 6.92 -19.62
N PRO A 188 -13.89 5.85 -19.74
CA PRO A 188 -13.50 4.54 -19.19
C PRO A 188 -12.10 4.11 -19.64
N GLY A 189 -11.30 3.60 -18.70
CA GLY A 189 -9.90 3.24 -18.90
C GLY A 189 -8.91 4.41 -18.84
N ALA A 190 -9.37 5.62 -18.49
CA ALA A 190 -8.50 6.79 -18.39
C ALA A 190 -7.38 6.62 -17.37
N LYS A 191 -7.66 6.06 -16.19
CA LYS A 191 -6.65 5.81 -15.16
C LYS A 191 -5.54 4.87 -15.64
N LEU A 192 -5.92 3.79 -16.32
CA LEU A 192 -4.97 2.82 -16.84
C LEU A 192 -4.09 3.45 -17.93
N ARG A 193 -4.71 4.16 -18.89
CA ARG A 193 -3.95 4.88 -19.94
C ARG A 193 -3.03 5.95 -19.35
N PHE A 194 -3.46 6.64 -18.31
CA PHE A 194 -2.66 7.65 -17.62
C PHE A 194 -1.44 7.02 -16.96
N LEU A 195 -1.61 5.93 -16.21
CA LEU A 195 -0.51 5.23 -15.54
C LEU A 195 0.44 4.56 -16.55
N ASP A 196 -0.09 3.78 -17.51
CA ASP A 196 0.71 3.09 -18.52
C ASP A 196 1.46 4.10 -19.41
N GLY A 197 0.80 5.18 -19.83
CA GLY A 197 1.44 6.24 -20.62
C GLY A 197 2.62 6.89 -19.90
N PHE A 198 2.52 7.08 -18.59
CA PHE A 198 3.64 7.55 -17.78
C PHE A 198 4.77 6.51 -17.70
N LEU A 199 4.43 5.27 -17.31
CA LEU A 199 5.40 4.19 -17.11
C LEU A 199 6.18 3.84 -18.40
N GLU A 200 5.51 3.85 -19.54
CA GLU A 200 6.09 3.44 -20.82
C GLU A 200 6.83 4.59 -21.56
N LYS A 201 6.33 5.83 -21.46
CA LYS A 201 6.78 6.93 -22.30
C LYS A 201 7.54 8.02 -21.56
N ILE A 202 7.26 8.25 -20.29
CA ILE A 202 7.80 9.37 -19.51
C ILE A 202 8.87 8.88 -18.55
N ARG A 203 8.56 7.92 -17.71
CA ARG A 203 9.47 7.39 -16.69
C ARG A 203 10.83 6.98 -17.24
N PRO A 204 10.96 6.25 -18.37
CA PRO A 204 12.28 5.86 -18.91
C PRO A 204 13.19 7.03 -19.25
N ARG A 205 12.64 8.23 -19.42
CA ARG A 205 13.40 9.45 -19.70
C ARG A 205 13.90 10.14 -18.43
N LEU A 206 13.34 9.79 -17.26
CA LEU A 206 13.74 10.30 -15.96
C LEU A 206 14.88 9.46 -15.35
N ASP A 207 15.01 8.20 -15.75
CA ASP A 207 16.04 7.28 -15.24
C ASP A 207 17.44 7.49 -15.89
N VAL A 208 17.60 8.46 -16.80
CA VAL A 208 18.86 8.70 -17.57
C VAL A 208 19.90 9.52 -16.77
N GLY A 209 19.68 9.79 -15.51
CA GLY A 209 20.51 10.68 -14.67
C GLY A 209 21.42 10.01 -13.64
N GLU A 210 21.50 8.68 -13.61
CA GLU A 210 22.45 7.95 -12.74
C GLU A 210 23.57 7.32 -13.60
N GLU A 211 24.53 8.13 -14.10
CA GLU A 211 25.89 7.72 -14.47
C GLU A 211 26.87 8.11 -13.36
#